data_ef2cf92dee9baa8d9f9e414760734a45
#
_entry.id   ef2cf92dee9baa8d9f9e414760734a45
#
_cell.length_a   1.000
_cell.length_b   1.000
_cell.length_c   1.000
_cell.angle_alpha   90.00
_cell.angle_beta   90.00
_cell.angle_gamma   90.00
#
_symmetry.space_group_name_H-M   'P 1'
#
loop_
_entity.id
_entity.type
_entity.pdbx_description
1 polymer ?
#
loop_
_entity_poly.entity_id
_entity_poly.type
_entity_poly.pdbx_seq_one_letter_code
_entity_poly.pdbx_strand_id
1 'polypeptide(L)'
;MKNKFYHISTYSVMRYWTILWMAILSFSCSDFNPMDSYSRIPPDRNTDIDDGDEGDGAGGLFEKGYGTVNKPYLVMDVIQIQNMSEALVKGKMIYFQLGADIDMKSISNWDPLNPTGDYYIYFDGNNHIIKNFTCTDKAYASFFGILAGTCKNVGFYNAHVEATTNSGAGVIGGYIGVKAPNAVEKTGQVENC
;
A
#
# COMPACT_ATOMS: atom_id res chain seq x y z
N MET A 1 55.59 -5.72 48.00
CA MET A 1 54.34 -6.10 47.31
C MET A 1 54.68 -6.35 45.85
N LYS A 2 54.60 -7.57 45.37
CA LYS A 2 54.98 -7.94 43.99
C LYS A 2 53.70 -8.04 43.15
N ASN A 3 53.51 -7.12 42.17
CA ASN A 3 52.43 -7.21 41.20
C ASN A 3 52.78 -8.28 40.17
N LYS A 4 51.95 -9.33 40.10
CA LYS A 4 51.98 -10.30 39.01
C LYS A 4 51.15 -9.79 37.86
N PHE A 5 51.80 -9.44 36.74
CA PHE A 5 51.09 -9.20 35.47
C PHE A 5 50.82 -10.57 34.81
N TYR A 6 49.58 -10.87 34.56
CA TYR A 6 49.20 -12.02 33.74
C TYR A 6 49.18 -11.57 32.25
N HIS A 7 50.09 -12.18 31.48
CA HIS A 7 50.16 -12.02 30.03
C HIS A 7 49.08 -12.92 29.42
N ILE A 8 47.98 -12.37 28.97
CA ILE A 8 46.97 -13.11 28.22
C ILE A 8 47.46 -13.17 26.78
N SER A 9 47.76 -14.39 26.33
CA SER A 9 48.19 -14.67 24.95
C SER A 9 47.08 -14.34 23.97
N THR A 10 47.31 -13.35 23.10
CA THR A 10 46.42 -12.88 22.05
C THR A 10 46.18 -13.88 20.90
N TYR A 11 46.80 -15.03 20.94
CA TYR A 11 46.69 -16.05 19.87
C TYR A 11 45.45 -16.94 19.93
N SER A 12 44.75 -16.96 21.06
CA SER A 12 43.55 -17.80 21.22
C SER A 12 42.26 -17.19 20.67
N VAL A 13 42.20 -15.85 20.55
CA VAL A 13 40.99 -15.14 20.11
C VAL A 13 40.85 -15.10 18.58
N MET A 14 41.98 -15.21 17.87
CA MET A 14 41.99 -15.09 16.40
C MET A 14 41.45 -16.31 15.65
N ARG A 15 41.44 -17.51 16.32
CA ARG A 15 40.96 -18.75 15.70
C ARG A 15 39.45 -18.89 15.68
N TYR A 16 38.74 -18.21 16.54
CA TYR A 16 37.26 -18.24 16.56
C TYR A 16 36.60 -17.27 15.58
N TRP A 17 37.31 -16.20 15.21
CA TRP A 17 36.78 -15.20 14.26
C TRP A 17 36.81 -15.70 12.80
N THR A 18 37.78 -16.51 12.43
CA THR A 18 37.88 -17.08 11.07
C THR A 18 36.83 -18.16 10.80
N ILE A 19 36.37 -18.89 11.83
CA ILE A 19 35.32 -19.90 11.66
C ILE A 19 33.92 -19.24 11.59
N LEU A 20 33.72 -18.11 12.28
CA LEU A 20 32.46 -17.39 12.25
C LEU A 20 32.25 -16.65 10.91
N TRP A 21 33.34 -16.26 10.22
CA TRP A 21 33.25 -15.58 8.93
C TRP A 21 32.95 -16.50 7.75
N MET A 22 33.32 -17.79 7.83
CA MET A 22 33.01 -18.76 6.78
C MET A 22 31.59 -19.32 6.83
N ALA A 23 30.87 -19.15 7.93
CA ALA A 23 29.48 -19.60 8.04
C ALA A 23 28.45 -18.59 7.49
N ILE A 24 28.89 -17.37 7.14
CA ILE A 24 27.97 -16.29 6.66
C ILE A 24 27.93 -16.21 5.12
N LEU A 25 28.83 -16.93 4.42
CA LEU A 25 28.93 -16.83 2.95
C LEU A 25 28.16 -17.91 2.17
N SER A 26 27.31 -18.71 2.83
CA SER A 26 26.51 -19.74 2.14
C SER A 26 24.97 -19.47 2.19
N PHE A 27 24.54 -18.30 2.64
CA PHE A 27 23.19 -17.84 2.28
C PHE A 27 23.27 -17.12 0.93
N SER A 28 23.19 -17.93 -0.11
CA SER A 28 22.86 -17.45 -1.45
C SER A 28 21.59 -16.62 -1.33
N CYS A 29 21.71 -15.34 -1.65
CA CYS A 29 20.57 -14.46 -1.89
C CYS A 29 19.93 -14.90 -3.21
N SER A 30 19.18 -16.01 -3.15
CA SER A 30 18.34 -16.45 -4.24
C SER A 30 16.91 -16.04 -3.89
N ASP A 31 16.42 -15.10 -4.70
CA ASP A 31 15.01 -14.87 -4.94
C ASP A 31 14.16 -14.30 -3.77
N PHE A 32 14.58 -13.18 -3.19
CA PHE A 32 13.61 -12.31 -2.57
C PHE A 32 12.91 -11.51 -3.69
N ASN A 33 11.90 -12.13 -4.29
CA ASN A 33 10.93 -11.41 -5.11
C ASN A 33 9.90 -10.81 -4.16
N PRO A 34 9.84 -9.48 -3.98
CA PRO A 34 8.85 -8.87 -3.10
C PRO A 34 7.40 -9.15 -3.52
N MET A 35 7.18 -9.63 -4.74
CA MET A 35 5.87 -10.09 -5.23
C MET A 35 5.47 -11.45 -4.63
N ASP A 36 6.41 -12.31 -4.22
CA ASP A 36 6.08 -13.65 -3.70
C ASP A 36 5.54 -13.63 -2.28
N SER A 37 5.77 -12.55 -1.51
CA SER A 37 5.18 -12.43 -0.17
C SER A 37 3.67 -12.14 -0.21
N TYR A 38 3.16 -11.61 -1.32
CA TYR A 38 1.73 -11.36 -1.53
C TYR A 38 0.98 -12.59 -2.09
N SER A 39 1.68 -13.51 -2.76
CA SER A 39 1.09 -14.73 -3.31
C SER A 39 0.86 -15.84 -2.27
N ARG A 40 1.29 -15.63 -1.00
CA ARG A 40 1.11 -16.61 0.08
C ARG A 40 -0.10 -16.34 0.99
N ILE A 41 -0.98 -15.43 0.63
CA ILE A 41 -2.32 -15.44 1.20
C ILE A 41 -3.02 -16.61 0.50
N PRO A 42 -3.35 -17.72 1.19
CA PRO A 42 -4.06 -18.79 0.55
C PRO A 42 -5.35 -18.18 0.00
N PRO A 43 -5.74 -18.48 -1.25
CA PRO A 43 -7.04 -18.09 -1.74
C PRO A 43 -8.05 -18.59 -0.72
N ASP A 44 -8.88 -17.65 -0.22
CA ASP A 44 -9.94 -17.99 0.71
C ASP A 44 -10.74 -19.14 0.05
N ARG A 45 -10.76 -20.29 0.71
CA ARG A 45 -11.23 -21.57 0.15
C ARG A 45 -12.75 -21.62 0.00
N ASN A 46 -13.41 -20.44 0.00
CA ASN A 46 -14.85 -20.27 -0.07
C ASN A 46 -15.34 -19.47 -1.28
N THR A 47 -14.57 -19.37 -2.36
CA THR A 47 -15.07 -18.75 -3.59
C THR A 47 -14.97 -19.70 -4.77
N ASP A 48 -15.57 -20.89 -4.66
CA ASP A 48 -16.18 -21.54 -5.82
C ASP A 48 -17.48 -20.78 -6.15
N ILE A 49 -17.33 -19.51 -6.55
CA ILE A 49 -18.45 -18.74 -7.08
C ILE A 49 -18.46 -18.99 -8.57
N ASP A 50 -19.49 -19.72 -8.99
CA ASP A 50 -19.93 -19.96 -10.33
C ASP A 50 -19.79 -18.68 -11.20
N ASP A 51 -19.25 -18.81 -12.40
CA ASP A 51 -19.00 -17.74 -13.37
C ASP A 51 -20.26 -17.00 -13.89
N GLY A 52 -21.41 -17.18 -13.23
CA GLY A 52 -22.71 -16.62 -13.60
C GLY A 52 -23.24 -15.50 -12.72
N ASP A 53 -22.63 -15.20 -11.57
CA ASP A 53 -23.14 -14.14 -10.69
C ASP A 53 -22.38 -12.82 -10.93
N GLU A 54 -23.06 -11.86 -11.59
CA GLU A 54 -22.60 -10.48 -11.75
C GLU A 54 -22.77 -9.64 -10.46
N GLY A 55 -22.96 -10.29 -9.30
CA GLY A 55 -23.10 -9.64 -7.99
C GLY A 55 -21.81 -8.94 -7.57
N ASP A 56 -21.93 -7.87 -6.79
CA ASP A 56 -20.80 -7.26 -6.12
C ASP A 56 -20.55 -7.96 -4.76
N GLY A 57 -19.29 -8.25 -4.48
CA GLY A 57 -18.89 -8.81 -3.20
C GLY A 57 -18.92 -7.82 -2.03
N ALA A 58 -19.35 -6.57 -2.25
CA ALA A 58 -19.40 -5.50 -1.26
C ALA A 58 -20.82 -5.02 -0.91
N GLY A 59 -21.84 -5.86 -1.17
CA GLY A 59 -23.21 -5.59 -0.71
C GLY A 59 -23.87 -4.38 -1.38
N GLY A 60 -23.61 -4.10 -2.66
CA GLY A 60 -24.22 -3.02 -3.42
C GLY A 60 -23.40 -1.72 -3.49
N LEU A 61 -22.19 -1.72 -2.95
CA LEU A 61 -21.29 -0.54 -3.03
C LEU A 61 -20.73 -0.30 -4.43
N PHE A 62 -20.54 -1.38 -5.21
CA PHE A 62 -20.04 -1.36 -6.59
C PHE A 62 -20.93 -2.23 -7.47
N GLU A 63 -21.02 -1.89 -8.74
CA GLU A 63 -21.82 -2.69 -9.67
C GLU A 63 -21.15 -4.01 -10.04
N LYS A 64 -19.81 -4.05 -10.01
CA LYS A 64 -19.01 -5.21 -10.44
C LYS A 64 -17.76 -5.37 -9.58
N GLY A 65 -17.37 -6.63 -9.43
CA GLY A 65 -16.11 -7.02 -8.80
C GLY A 65 -16.25 -7.46 -7.35
N TYR A 66 -15.14 -7.96 -6.81
CA TYR A 66 -15.07 -8.52 -5.46
C TYR A 66 -13.87 -7.94 -4.68
N GLY A 67 -13.19 -6.93 -5.22
CA GLY A 67 -12.01 -6.32 -4.60
C GLY A 67 -10.79 -7.24 -4.56
N THR A 68 -10.75 -8.26 -5.41
CA THR A 68 -9.64 -9.22 -5.52
C THR A 68 -8.76 -8.91 -6.73
N VAL A 69 -7.58 -9.52 -6.80
CA VAL A 69 -6.66 -9.32 -7.93
C VAL A 69 -7.27 -9.70 -9.28
N ASN A 70 -8.09 -10.76 -9.32
CA ASN A 70 -8.70 -11.24 -10.55
C ASN A 70 -10.03 -10.55 -10.88
N LYS A 71 -10.72 -10.04 -9.86
CA LYS A 71 -12.01 -9.34 -9.98
C LYS A 71 -11.97 -8.07 -9.10
N PRO A 72 -11.23 -7.02 -9.49
CA PRO A 72 -11.19 -5.76 -8.75
C PRO A 72 -12.58 -5.10 -8.71
N TYR A 73 -12.86 -4.32 -7.68
CA TYR A 73 -14.05 -3.47 -7.69
C TYR A 73 -13.95 -2.47 -8.83
N LEU A 74 -14.96 -2.45 -9.71
CA LEU A 74 -15.04 -1.50 -10.82
C LEU A 74 -15.69 -0.21 -10.34
N VAL A 75 -14.95 0.90 -10.45
CA VAL A 75 -15.38 2.22 -10.01
C VAL A 75 -15.77 3.04 -11.25
N MET A 76 -17.07 3.36 -11.37
CA MET A 76 -17.65 3.97 -12.55
C MET A 76 -18.06 5.42 -12.34
N ASP A 77 -18.25 5.87 -11.08
CA ASP A 77 -18.77 7.18 -10.76
C ASP A 77 -18.24 7.71 -9.42
N VAL A 78 -18.65 8.95 -9.11
CA VAL A 78 -18.22 9.66 -7.89
C VAL A 78 -18.78 9.04 -6.60
N ILE A 79 -19.94 8.37 -6.66
CA ILE A 79 -20.52 7.69 -5.50
C ILE A 79 -19.69 6.47 -5.16
N GLN A 80 -19.28 5.71 -6.17
CA GLN A 80 -18.41 4.54 -6.00
C GLN A 80 -17.00 4.94 -5.53
N ILE A 81 -16.46 6.10 -5.93
CA ILE A 81 -15.23 6.67 -5.33
C ILE A 81 -15.42 6.86 -3.81
N GLN A 82 -16.54 7.41 -3.36
CA GLN A 82 -16.82 7.56 -1.93
C GLN A 82 -16.97 6.22 -1.22
N ASN A 83 -17.61 5.25 -1.86
CA ASN A 83 -17.81 3.90 -1.32
C ASN A 83 -16.49 3.11 -1.15
N MET A 84 -15.41 3.52 -1.79
CA MET A 84 -14.12 2.82 -1.64
C MET A 84 -13.69 2.70 -0.18
N SER A 85 -13.96 3.72 0.66
CA SER A 85 -13.59 3.70 2.08
C SER A 85 -14.30 2.60 2.86
N GLU A 86 -15.54 2.29 2.51
CA GLU A 86 -16.37 1.27 3.17
C GLU A 86 -15.95 -0.16 2.78
N ALA A 87 -15.34 -0.32 1.60
CA ALA A 87 -14.83 -1.60 1.12
C ALA A 87 -13.47 -1.98 1.72
N LEU A 88 -12.78 -1.05 2.40
CA LEU A 88 -11.46 -1.31 2.93
C LEU A 88 -11.52 -2.24 4.15
N VAL A 89 -10.67 -3.26 4.15
CA VAL A 89 -10.55 -4.23 5.25
C VAL A 89 -9.14 -4.18 5.81
N LYS A 90 -9.01 -3.94 7.13
CA LYS A 90 -7.71 -3.86 7.80
C LYS A 90 -6.90 -5.13 7.59
N GLY A 91 -5.66 -4.95 7.12
CA GLY A 91 -4.72 -6.06 6.87
C GLY A 91 -4.96 -6.83 5.57
N LYS A 92 -5.98 -6.46 4.77
CA LYS A 92 -6.20 -7.03 3.44
C LYS A 92 -5.85 -6.02 2.35
N MET A 93 -5.32 -6.53 1.23
CA MET A 93 -5.17 -5.77 -0.01
C MET A 93 -6.51 -5.76 -0.73
N ILE A 94 -7.04 -4.57 -1.01
CA ILE A 94 -8.27 -4.41 -1.78
C ILE A 94 -7.92 -3.81 -3.13
N TYR A 95 -8.47 -4.38 -4.18
CA TYR A 95 -8.20 -4.03 -5.57
C TYR A 95 -9.35 -3.23 -6.15
N PHE A 96 -9.03 -2.07 -6.71
CA PHE A 96 -9.97 -1.18 -7.41
C PHE A 96 -9.46 -0.90 -8.81
N GLN A 97 -10.39 -0.76 -9.76
CA GLN A 97 -10.11 -0.35 -11.13
C GLN A 97 -11.11 0.71 -11.58
N LEU A 98 -10.64 1.79 -12.19
CA LEU A 98 -11.54 2.74 -12.84
C LEU A 98 -12.08 2.15 -14.14
N GLY A 99 -13.38 2.31 -14.35
CA GLY A 99 -14.05 1.95 -15.60
C GLY A 99 -14.52 3.18 -16.40
N ALA A 100 -14.35 4.40 -15.84
CA ALA A 100 -14.69 5.67 -16.47
C ALA A 100 -13.85 6.81 -15.90
N ASP A 101 -13.83 7.95 -16.62
CA ASP A 101 -13.37 9.22 -16.08
C ASP A 101 -14.33 9.70 -14.99
N ILE A 102 -13.80 10.14 -13.85
CA ILE A 102 -14.61 10.56 -12.70
C ILE A 102 -14.49 12.07 -12.48
N ASP A 103 -15.61 12.77 -12.42
CA ASP A 103 -15.66 14.19 -12.05
C ASP A 103 -16.06 14.34 -10.58
N MET A 104 -15.12 14.78 -9.74
CA MET A 104 -15.32 14.94 -8.30
C MET A 104 -15.89 16.31 -7.91
N LYS A 105 -16.35 17.14 -8.85
CA LYS A 105 -16.85 18.48 -8.60
C LYS A 105 -18.01 18.55 -7.58
N SER A 106 -18.80 17.48 -7.45
CA SER A 106 -19.88 17.37 -6.46
C SER A 106 -19.37 17.19 -5.02
N ILE A 107 -18.11 16.80 -4.84
CA ILE A 107 -17.47 16.67 -3.54
C ILE A 107 -16.70 17.95 -3.26
N SER A 108 -17.22 18.78 -2.36
CA SER A 108 -16.61 20.09 -2.05
C SER A 108 -15.25 19.97 -1.37
N ASN A 109 -15.06 18.95 -0.55
CA ASN A 109 -13.80 18.65 0.11
C ASN A 109 -13.71 17.15 0.39
N TRP A 110 -12.68 16.50 -0.16
CA TRP A 110 -12.46 15.07 -0.04
C TRP A 110 -11.82 14.72 1.31
N ASP A 111 -12.30 13.66 1.93
CA ASP A 111 -11.61 13.02 3.05
C ASP A 111 -10.65 11.95 2.51
N PRO A 112 -9.34 12.01 2.82
CA PRO A 112 -8.38 11.03 2.34
C PRO A 112 -8.79 9.60 2.66
N LEU A 113 -8.68 8.71 1.67
CA LEU A 113 -9.19 7.34 1.75
C LEU A 113 -8.55 6.49 2.87
N ASN A 114 -7.28 6.71 3.15
CA ASN A 114 -6.51 5.94 4.14
C ASN A 114 -5.65 6.87 5.01
N PRO A 115 -6.27 7.71 5.87
CA PRO A 115 -5.54 8.72 6.64
C PRO A 115 -4.61 8.13 7.71
N THR A 116 -4.82 6.88 8.13
CA THR A 116 -4.03 6.19 9.16
C THR A 116 -2.96 5.25 8.58
N GLY A 117 -3.04 4.92 7.28
CA GLY A 117 -2.17 3.94 6.65
C GLY A 117 -2.46 2.48 7.06
N ASP A 118 -3.63 2.19 7.62
CA ASP A 118 -3.97 0.87 8.11
C ASP A 118 -4.39 -0.11 7.02
N TYR A 119 -4.75 0.41 5.85
CA TYR A 119 -5.31 -0.35 4.75
C TYR A 119 -4.33 -0.48 3.59
N TYR A 120 -4.38 -1.62 2.89
CA TYR A 120 -3.61 -1.85 1.68
C TYR A 120 -4.52 -1.67 0.46
N ILE A 121 -4.10 -0.82 -0.48
CA ILE A 121 -4.90 -0.45 -1.64
C ILE A 121 -4.10 -0.71 -2.91
N TYR A 122 -4.69 -1.45 -3.83
CA TYR A 122 -4.23 -1.53 -5.20
C TYR A 122 -5.26 -0.81 -6.09
N PHE A 123 -4.84 0.30 -6.68
CA PHE A 123 -5.68 1.15 -7.50
C PHE A 123 -5.12 1.25 -8.91
N ASP A 124 -5.88 0.76 -9.88
CA ASP A 124 -5.56 0.88 -11.30
C ASP A 124 -6.53 1.87 -11.96
N GLY A 125 -6.03 3.01 -12.36
CA GLY A 125 -6.80 4.01 -13.08
C GLY A 125 -7.20 3.59 -14.48
N ASN A 126 -6.64 2.50 -15.01
CA ASN A 126 -6.95 1.98 -16.35
C ASN A 126 -6.91 3.07 -17.43
N ASN A 127 -6.00 4.04 -17.28
CA ASN A 127 -5.82 5.24 -18.12
C ASN A 127 -6.98 6.23 -18.09
N HIS A 128 -7.86 6.17 -17.10
CA HIS A 128 -8.89 7.18 -16.85
C HIS A 128 -8.37 8.35 -16.03
N ILE A 129 -9.17 9.41 -15.97
CA ILE A 129 -8.83 10.67 -15.30
C ILE A 129 -9.82 10.96 -14.17
N ILE A 130 -9.29 11.36 -13.01
CA ILE A 130 -10.05 11.95 -11.91
C ILE A 130 -9.95 13.47 -12.03
N LYS A 131 -11.11 14.16 -12.15
CA LYS A 131 -11.18 15.60 -12.41
C LYS A 131 -11.73 16.36 -11.21
N ASN A 132 -11.32 17.63 -11.09
CA ASN A 132 -11.87 18.58 -10.10
C ASN A 132 -11.78 18.07 -8.65
N PHE A 133 -10.70 17.40 -8.33
CA PHE A 133 -10.43 16.87 -7.00
C PHE A 133 -9.97 18.00 -6.06
N THR A 134 -10.65 18.16 -4.92
CA THR A 134 -10.29 19.13 -3.87
C THR A 134 -10.12 18.41 -2.54
N CYS A 135 -8.99 18.64 -1.88
CA CYS A 135 -8.71 18.14 -0.52
C CYS A 135 -7.93 19.21 0.26
N THR A 136 -8.60 19.91 1.15
CA THR A 136 -8.03 21.02 1.93
C THR A 136 -8.27 20.82 3.41
N ASP A 137 -7.43 21.47 4.24
CA ASP A 137 -7.54 21.46 5.70
C ASP A 137 -7.50 20.07 6.34
N LYS A 138 -6.80 19.13 5.69
CA LYS A 138 -6.62 17.76 6.17
C LYS A 138 -5.16 17.49 6.53
N ALA A 139 -4.95 16.61 7.50
CA ALA A 139 -3.67 15.94 7.64
C ALA A 139 -3.50 14.96 6.46
N TYR A 140 -2.30 14.93 5.86
CA TYR A 140 -2.02 14.12 4.65
C TYR A 140 -3.01 14.39 3.50
N ALA A 141 -3.30 15.68 3.25
CA ALA A 141 -4.21 16.11 2.21
C ALA A 141 -3.82 15.51 0.86
N SER A 142 -4.66 14.61 0.35
CA SER A 142 -4.41 13.85 -0.87
C SER A 142 -5.60 12.95 -1.20
N PHE A 143 -5.54 12.24 -2.32
CA PHE A 143 -6.57 11.27 -2.65
C PHE A 143 -6.56 10.08 -1.68
N PHE A 144 -5.39 9.47 -1.43
CA PHE A 144 -5.28 8.32 -0.54
C PHE A 144 -4.95 8.65 0.93
N GLY A 145 -4.43 9.83 1.24
CA GLY A 145 -3.82 10.11 2.54
C GLY A 145 -2.45 9.43 2.65
N ILE A 146 -2.41 8.20 3.13
CA ILE A 146 -1.22 7.36 3.18
C ILE A 146 -1.42 6.20 2.21
N LEU A 147 -0.68 6.20 1.10
CA LEU A 147 -0.71 5.10 0.14
C LEU A 147 0.17 3.95 0.61
N ALA A 148 -0.46 2.90 1.13
CA ALA A 148 0.15 1.61 1.38
C ALA A 148 -0.36 0.63 0.31
N GLY A 149 0.47 0.30 -0.67
CA GLY A 149 0.11 -0.47 -1.86
C GLY A 149 0.46 0.26 -3.15
N THR A 150 -0.35 0.11 -4.18
CA THR A 150 -0.03 0.61 -5.54
C THR A 150 -1.13 1.53 -6.07
N CYS A 151 -0.72 2.65 -6.67
CA CYS A 151 -1.54 3.49 -7.53
C CYS A 151 -0.90 3.55 -8.91
N LYS A 152 -1.64 3.20 -9.94
CA LYS A 152 -1.11 3.23 -11.31
C LYS A 152 -2.12 3.67 -12.36
N ASN A 153 -1.60 4.08 -13.52
CA ASN A 153 -2.36 4.36 -14.74
C ASN A 153 -3.53 5.34 -14.52
N VAL A 154 -3.39 6.35 -13.67
CA VAL A 154 -4.44 7.35 -13.42
C VAL A 154 -3.92 8.77 -13.65
N GLY A 155 -4.70 9.58 -14.33
CA GLY A 155 -4.49 11.02 -14.44
C GLY A 155 -5.31 11.79 -13.41
N PHE A 156 -4.75 12.88 -12.85
CA PHE A 156 -5.51 13.86 -12.08
C PHE A 156 -5.51 15.19 -12.84
N TYR A 157 -6.69 15.74 -13.05
CA TYR A 157 -6.85 17.01 -13.76
C TYR A 157 -7.58 18.02 -12.89
N ASN A 158 -7.06 19.25 -12.82
CA ASN A 158 -7.60 20.33 -11.99
C ASN A 158 -7.75 19.91 -10.52
N ALA A 159 -6.67 19.34 -9.95
CA ALA A 159 -6.60 18.95 -8.54
C ALA A 159 -6.17 20.14 -7.67
N HIS A 160 -6.86 20.35 -6.55
CA HIS A 160 -6.50 21.35 -5.54
C HIS A 160 -6.26 20.65 -4.18
N VAL A 161 -5.04 20.75 -3.68
CA VAL A 161 -4.63 20.06 -2.45
C VAL A 161 -3.91 21.04 -1.52
N GLU A 162 -4.38 21.14 -0.27
CA GLU A 162 -3.79 21.99 0.76
C GLU A 162 -3.82 21.27 2.10
N ALA A 163 -2.64 20.95 2.67
CA ALA A 163 -2.56 20.31 3.97
C ALA A 163 -2.56 21.33 5.11
N THR A 164 -3.00 20.88 6.29
CA THR A 164 -2.74 21.59 7.54
C THR A 164 -1.24 21.68 7.81
N THR A 165 -0.81 22.66 8.59
CA THR A 165 0.60 22.85 8.96
C THR A 165 1.21 21.58 9.54
N ASN A 166 2.46 21.29 9.13
CA ASN A 166 3.25 20.12 9.55
C ASN A 166 2.73 18.74 9.06
N SER A 167 1.94 18.72 8.00
CA SER A 167 1.45 17.49 7.36
C SER A 167 1.89 17.41 5.91
N GLY A 168 1.92 16.17 5.37
CA GLY A 168 2.21 15.97 3.94
C GLY A 168 1.03 16.34 3.06
N ALA A 169 1.30 16.90 1.88
CA ALA A 169 0.31 17.16 0.84
C ALA A 169 0.81 16.60 -0.50
N GLY A 170 -0.09 16.05 -1.28
CA GLY A 170 0.19 15.54 -2.62
C GLY A 170 -1.07 15.05 -3.30
N VAL A 171 -1.17 15.16 -4.61
CA VAL A 171 -2.40 14.77 -5.31
C VAL A 171 -2.76 13.31 -5.06
N ILE A 172 -1.79 12.40 -5.16
CA ILE A 172 -2.01 10.96 -4.99
C ILE A 172 -1.94 10.58 -3.52
N GLY A 173 -0.85 10.88 -2.83
CA GLY A 173 -0.65 10.56 -1.42
C GLY A 173 0.08 11.67 -0.69
N GLY A 174 -0.34 12.00 0.52
CA GLY A 174 0.41 12.84 1.46
C GLY A 174 1.64 12.11 1.99
N TYR A 175 1.54 10.77 2.02
CA TYR A 175 2.66 9.84 2.25
C TYR A 175 2.55 8.64 1.32
N ILE A 176 3.68 8.14 0.83
CA ILE A 176 3.76 6.94 0.02
C ILE A 176 4.61 5.91 0.77
N GLY A 177 3.95 4.81 1.17
CA GLY A 177 4.52 3.83 2.07
C GLY A 177 4.47 4.25 3.54
N VAL A 178 4.60 3.30 4.45
CA VAL A 178 4.66 3.56 5.90
C VAL A 178 5.80 2.78 6.51
N LYS A 179 6.72 3.48 7.15
CA LYS A 179 7.73 2.87 8.01
C LYS A 179 7.39 3.18 9.46
N ALA A 180 6.76 2.23 10.14
CA ALA A 180 6.55 2.35 11.58
C ALA A 180 7.74 1.77 12.34
N PRO A 181 8.17 2.35 13.47
CA PRO A 181 9.37 1.92 14.20
C PRO A 181 9.35 0.45 14.66
N ASN A 182 8.16 -0.16 14.78
CA ASN A 182 7.96 -1.52 15.27
C ASN A 182 6.94 -2.34 14.44
N ALA A 183 6.65 -1.94 13.22
CA ALA A 183 5.71 -2.62 12.34
C ALA A 183 6.37 -3.08 11.04
N VAL A 184 5.72 -4.02 10.37
CA VAL A 184 6.09 -4.43 9.02
C VAL A 184 6.10 -3.21 8.11
N GLU A 185 7.20 -2.98 7.41
CA GLU A 185 7.32 -1.91 6.43
C GLU A 185 6.24 -2.07 5.36
N LYS A 186 5.43 -1.02 5.18
CA LYS A 186 4.41 -0.98 4.14
C LYS A 186 4.98 -0.19 2.96
N THR A 187 5.16 -0.85 1.85
CA THR A 187 5.62 -0.20 0.62
C THR A 187 4.47 0.51 -0.07
N GLY A 188 4.74 1.70 -0.62
CA GLY A 188 3.86 2.41 -1.52
C GLY A 188 4.51 2.53 -2.89
N GLN A 189 3.74 2.38 -3.96
CA GLN A 189 4.20 2.49 -5.34
C GLN A 189 3.26 3.39 -6.14
N VAL A 190 3.85 4.23 -6.98
CA VAL A 190 3.12 5.08 -7.93
C VAL A 190 3.74 4.86 -9.30
N GLU A 191 2.92 4.45 -10.27
CA GLU A 191 3.37 4.07 -11.59
C GLU A 191 2.48 4.71 -12.66
N ASN A 192 3.08 5.35 -13.66
CA ASN A 192 2.36 5.91 -14.79
C ASN A 192 1.15 6.79 -14.38
N CYS A 193 1.41 7.78 -13.49
CA CYS A 193 0.41 8.73 -12.99
C CYS A 193 0.84 10.17 -13.25
#